data_53ce4510084e9a87826a7ffee7bad3cc
#
_entry.id   53ce4510084e9a87826a7ffee7bad3cc
#
_cell.length_a   1.000
_cell.length_b   1.000
_cell.length_c   1.000
_cell.angle_alpha   90.00
_cell.angle_beta   90.00
_cell.angle_gamma   90.00
#
_symmetry.space_group_name_H-M   'P 1'
#
loop_
_entity.id
_entity.type
_entity.pdbx_description
1 polymer ?
#
loop_
_entity_poly.entity_id
_entity_poly.type
_entity_poly.pdbx_seq_one_letter_code
_entity_poly.pdbx_strand_id
1 'polypeptide(L)'
;DMAERISKLMVPQLSFDDTVDHKGVLIVGNYGTGKSHLMSVLSLVAQDAAYAPMIRHQKVAEAAASIAGKFKVLRIEIGGLEMPLRQIITRRLEEFLANMGVNYTFPTADQELDNKHSFEEMMGAFENVYPNQGILLVVDEFLEYLDSRRGHELALDLAILRQIGEVTKHLKFRFVAGVQGAIFDSARFEHVANSMRR
;
A
#
# COMPACT_ATOMS: atom_id res chain seq x y z
N ASP A 1 19.85 3.57 -11.36
CA ASP A 1 18.89 4.16 -12.29
C ASP A 1 17.48 3.96 -11.78
N MET A 2 16.59 4.98 -11.90
CA MET A 2 15.21 4.95 -11.45
C MET A 2 14.42 3.83 -12.13
N ALA A 3 14.57 3.68 -13.44
CA ALA A 3 13.88 2.64 -14.20
C ALA A 3 14.25 1.22 -13.73
N GLU A 4 15.50 1.01 -13.35
CA GLU A 4 15.95 -0.27 -12.80
C GLU A 4 15.36 -0.54 -11.42
N ARG A 5 15.25 0.46 -10.57
CA ARG A 5 14.59 0.32 -9.25
C ARG A 5 13.10 0.00 -9.41
N ILE A 6 12.42 0.66 -10.34
CA ILE A 6 11.01 0.39 -10.62
C ILE A 6 10.84 -1.04 -11.14
N SER A 7 11.60 -1.43 -12.17
CA SER A 7 11.42 -2.73 -12.84
C SER A 7 11.89 -3.92 -12.01
N LYS A 8 12.98 -3.79 -11.25
CA LYS A 8 13.59 -4.93 -10.53
C LYS A 8 13.22 -5.00 -9.04
N LEU A 9 12.83 -3.88 -8.42
CA LEU A 9 12.55 -3.83 -6.99
C LEU A 9 11.07 -3.56 -6.69
N MET A 10 10.47 -2.52 -7.28
CA MET A 10 9.12 -2.10 -6.94
C MET A 10 8.05 -3.02 -7.56
N VAL A 11 8.08 -3.21 -8.87
CA VAL A 11 7.03 -3.97 -9.57
C VAL A 11 6.96 -5.43 -9.12
N PRO A 12 8.08 -6.17 -8.92
CA PRO A 12 8.01 -7.54 -8.38
C PRO A 12 7.30 -7.62 -7.02
N GLN A 13 7.48 -6.63 -6.14
CA GLN A 13 6.77 -6.59 -4.85
C GLN A 13 5.25 -6.46 -4.98
N LEU A 14 4.76 -6.00 -6.11
CA LEU A 14 3.33 -5.83 -6.40
C LEU A 14 2.76 -6.99 -7.21
N SER A 15 3.58 -7.84 -7.81
CA SER A 15 3.13 -9.00 -8.58
C SER A 15 2.39 -10.03 -7.71
N PHE A 16 1.79 -11.05 -8.35
CA PHE A 16 1.23 -12.21 -7.66
C PHE A 16 2.13 -13.44 -7.79
N ASP A 17 3.43 -13.22 -7.97
CA ASP A 17 4.43 -14.29 -8.04
C ASP A 17 4.74 -14.79 -6.62
N ASP A 18 4.33 -16.00 -6.32
CA ASP A 18 4.49 -16.63 -5.00
C ASP A 18 5.97 -16.89 -4.63
N THR A 19 6.89 -16.78 -5.58
CA THR A 19 8.34 -16.89 -5.30
C THR A 19 8.94 -15.62 -4.70
N VAL A 20 8.19 -14.52 -4.70
CA VAL A 20 8.61 -13.22 -4.14
C VAL A 20 8.16 -13.10 -2.68
N ASP A 21 9.06 -12.75 -1.78
CA ASP A 21 8.71 -12.34 -0.41
C ASP A 21 8.13 -10.92 -0.46
N HIS A 22 6.81 -10.83 -0.65
CA HIS A 22 6.10 -9.57 -0.82
C HIS A 22 6.13 -8.72 0.44
N LYS A 23 6.46 -7.45 0.26
CA LYS A 23 6.51 -6.44 1.33
C LYS A 23 5.80 -5.17 0.88
N GLY A 24 5.40 -4.34 1.84
CA GLY A 24 4.95 -2.99 1.54
C GLY A 24 6.04 -2.18 0.85
N VAL A 25 5.66 -1.38 -0.13
CA VAL A 25 6.57 -0.54 -0.92
C VAL A 25 6.54 0.90 -0.40
N LEU A 26 7.71 1.43 -0.08
CA LEU A 26 7.86 2.85 0.25
C LEU A 26 8.57 3.59 -0.88
N ILE A 27 7.92 4.62 -1.40
CA ILE A 27 8.50 5.53 -2.40
C ILE A 27 9.04 6.75 -1.66
N VAL A 28 10.36 6.79 -1.49
CA VAL A 28 11.06 7.84 -0.75
C VAL A 28 11.61 8.89 -1.70
N GLY A 29 11.40 10.16 -1.41
CA GLY A 29 11.98 11.27 -2.16
C GLY A 29 11.54 12.62 -1.62
N ASN A 30 12.27 13.67 -1.93
CA ASN A 30 11.97 15.05 -1.50
C ASN A 30 10.69 15.58 -2.19
N TYR A 31 10.24 16.74 -1.75
CA TYR A 31 9.13 17.43 -2.41
C TYR A 31 9.47 17.71 -3.88
N GLY A 32 8.50 17.53 -4.77
CA GLY A 32 8.68 17.79 -6.21
C GLY A 32 9.46 16.71 -6.99
N THR A 33 9.89 15.61 -6.37
CA THR A 33 10.65 14.54 -7.07
C THR A 33 9.80 13.59 -7.90
N GLY A 34 8.48 13.83 -8.00
CA GLY A 34 7.58 13.04 -8.83
C GLY A 34 7.00 11.79 -8.16
N LYS A 35 7.08 11.65 -6.83
CA LYS A 35 6.50 10.50 -6.09
C LYS A 35 5.01 10.29 -6.40
N SER A 36 4.19 11.32 -6.21
CA SER A 36 2.74 11.24 -6.46
C SER A 36 2.43 10.96 -7.92
N HIS A 37 3.27 11.46 -8.85
CA HIS A 37 3.15 11.11 -10.27
C HIS A 37 3.46 9.62 -10.51
N LEU A 38 4.55 9.10 -9.94
CA LEU A 38 4.90 7.67 -10.05
C LEU A 38 3.78 6.79 -9.47
N MET A 39 3.24 7.14 -8.28
CA MET A 39 2.12 6.42 -7.68
C MET A 39 0.86 6.49 -8.54
N SER A 40 0.62 7.61 -9.23
CA SER A 40 -0.51 7.75 -10.16
C SER A 40 -0.37 6.85 -11.38
N VAL A 41 0.80 6.85 -12.02
CA VAL A 41 1.08 5.96 -13.17
C VAL A 41 0.98 4.50 -12.75
N LEU A 42 1.56 4.13 -11.62
CA LEU A 42 1.47 2.78 -11.06
C LEU A 42 0.01 2.35 -10.85
N SER A 43 -0.79 3.23 -10.24
CA SER A 43 -2.22 2.98 -9.99
C SER A 43 -3.00 2.76 -11.28
N LEU A 44 -2.77 3.59 -12.30
CA LEU A 44 -3.43 3.45 -13.61
C LEU A 44 -3.10 2.12 -14.27
N VAL A 45 -1.82 1.76 -14.33
CA VAL A 45 -1.39 0.49 -14.94
C VAL A 45 -1.91 -0.72 -14.15
N ALA A 46 -1.85 -0.67 -12.81
CA ALA A 46 -2.36 -1.75 -11.96
C ALA A 46 -3.87 -1.96 -12.12
N GLN A 47 -4.62 -0.90 -12.40
CA GLN A 47 -6.07 -0.93 -12.57
C GLN A 47 -6.52 -1.32 -13.98
N ASP A 48 -5.78 -0.89 -15.01
CA ASP A 48 -6.14 -1.14 -16.41
C ASP A 48 -4.90 -1.44 -17.26
N ALA A 49 -4.91 -2.62 -17.87
CA ALA A 49 -3.82 -3.11 -18.70
C ALA A 49 -3.55 -2.24 -19.95
N ALA A 50 -4.52 -1.45 -20.40
CA ALA A 50 -4.36 -0.54 -21.55
C ALA A 50 -3.28 0.52 -21.34
N TYR A 51 -2.94 0.85 -20.08
CA TYR A 51 -1.92 1.86 -19.78
C TYR A 51 -0.48 1.33 -19.80
N ALA A 52 -0.26 0.03 -19.69
CA ALA A 52 1.10 -0.55 -19.66
C ALA A 52 1.90 -0.24 -20.95
N PRO A 53 1.34 -0.34 -22.18
CA PRO A 53 2.04 0.01 -23.42
C PRO A 53 2.36 1.50 -23.57
N MET A 54 1.73 2.38 -22.77
CA MET A 54 1.97 3.82 -22.80
C MET A 54 3.24 4.22 -22.05
N ILE A 55 3.84 3.31 -21.30
CA ILE A 55 5.12 3.53 -20.60
C ILE A 55 6.24 3.55 -21.64
N ARG A 56 6.88 4.72 -21.81
CA ARG A 56 7.93 4.90 -22.83
C ARG A 56 9.21 4.09 -22.56
N HIS A 57 9.53 3.84 -21.32
CA HIS A 57 10.73 3.10 -20.95
C HIS A 57 10.48 1.59 -21.04
N GLN A 58 11.06 0.93 -22.05
CA GLN A 58 10.78 -0.46 -22.39
C GLN A 58 10.88 -1.42 -21.21
N LYS A 59 11.99 -1.40 -20.43
CA LYS A 59 12.17 -2.30 -19.26
C LYS A 59 11.11 -2.09 -18.19
N VAL A 60 10.63 -0.86 -18.01
CA VAL A 60 9.56 -0.56 -17.06
C VAL A 60 8.22 -1.05 -17.59
N ALA A 61 7.95 -0.88 -18.89
CA ALA A 61 6.73 -1.38 -19.53
C ALA A 61 6.65 -2.91 -19.45
N GLU A 62 7.75 -3.61 -19.75
CA GLU A 62 7.84 -5.08 -19.66
C GLU A 62 7.57 -5.55 -18.23
N ALA A 63 8.20 -4.95 -17.23
CA ALA A 63 7.95 -5.28 -15.82
C ALA A 63 6.50 -4.99 -15.43
N ALA A 64 5.98 -3.82 -15.78
CA ALA A 64 4.63 -3.36 -15.46
C ALA A 64 3.53 -4.28 -16.02
N ALA A 65 3.79 -5.01 -17.11
CA ALA A 65 2.88 -6.00 -17.65
C ALA A 65 2.49 -7.10 -16.63
N SER A 66 3.37 -7.39 -15.67
CA SER A 66 3.12 -8.39 -14.62
C SER A 66 2.02 -7.98 -13.62
N ILE A 67 1.73 -6.68 -13.51
CA ILE A 67 0.73 -6.12 -12.59
C ILE A 67 -0.45 -5.46 -13.32
N ALA A 68 -0.35 -5.31 -14.64
CA ALA A 68 -1.29 -4.55 -15.47
C ALA A 68 -2.72 -5.14 -15.40
N GLY A 69 -3.69 -4.31 -15.00
CA GLY A 69 -5.10 -4.69 -14.90
C GLY A 69 -5.43 -5.70 -13.79
N LYS A 70 -4.48 -5.99 -12.89
CA LYS A 70 -4.63 -7.04 -11.87
C LYS A 70 -5.20 -6.54 -10.54
N PHE A 71 -5.41 -5.23 -10.39
CA PHE A 71 -5.82 -4.65 -9.12
C PHE A 71 -7.06 -3.78 -9.20
N LYS A 72 -7.84 -3.80 -8.15
CA LYS A 72 -8.70 -2.69 -7.75
C LYS A 72 -7.86 -1.77 -6.87
N VAL A 73 -7.78 -0.49 -7.22
CA VAL A 73 -6.85 0.46 -6.59
C VAL A 73 -7.61 1.42 -5.68
N LEU A 74 -7.27 1.41 -4.40
CA LEU A 74 -7.71 2.41 -3.42
C LEU A 74 -6.58 3.40 -3.18
N ARG A 75 -6.80 4.67 -3.51
CA ARG A 75 -5.89 5.76 -3.18
C ARG A 75 -6.44 6.58 -2.04
N ILE A 76 -5.61 6.82 -1.04
CA ILE A 76 -5.93 7.67 0.10
C ILE A 76 -4.82 8.69 0.33
N GLU A 77 -5.21 9.87 0.77
CA GLU A 77 -4.32 10.93 1.24
C GLU A 77 -4.63 11.13 2.72
N ILE A 78 -3.64 10.99 3.57
CA ILE A 78 -3.85 10.95 5.02
C ILE A 78 -3.11 12.04 5.80
N GLY A 79 -2.42 12.94 5.11
CA GLY A 79 -1.78 14.09 5.74
C GLY A 79 -2.75 14.90 6.62
N GLY A 80 -2.31 15.32 7.77
CA GLY A 80 -3.10 16.15 8.69
C GLY A 80 -4.30 15.48 9.37
N LEU A 81 -4.52 14.18 9.22
CA LEU A 81 -5.57 13.45 9.94
C LEU A 81 -5.12 13.06 11.35
N GLU A 82 -5.98 13.31 12.34
CA GLU A 82 -5.70 12.98 13.75
C GLU A 82 -6.21 11.59 14.18
N MET A 83 -6.94 10.89 13.31
CA MET A 83 -7.49 9.56 13.60
C MET A 83 -6.40 8.48 13.61
N PRO A 84 -6.56 7.38 14.39
CA PRO A 84 -5.67 6.21 14.32
C PRO A 84 -5.59 5.61 12.90
N LEU A 85 -4.39 5.21 12.48
CA LEU A 85 -4.15 4.66 11.13
C LEU A 85 -5.07 3.48 10.80
N ARG A 86 -5.29 2.57 11.77
CA ARG A 86 -6.22 1.47 11.61
C ARG A 86 -7.60 1.96 11.18
N GLN A 87 -8.15 2.92 11.91
CA GLN A 87 -9.48 3.46 11.65
C GLN A 87 -9.57 4.13 10.27
N ILE A 88 -8.53 4.86 9.87
CA ILE A 88 -8.47 5.49 8.54
C ILE A 88 -8.52 4.39 7.46
N ILE A 89 -7.62 3.41 7.54
CA ILE A 89 -7.48 2.36 6.52
C ILE A 89 -8.75 1.49 6.45
N THR A 90 -9.26 1.00 7.59
CA THR A 90 -10.41 0.09 7.59
C THR A 90 -11.66 0.79 7.06
N ARG A 91 -11.93 2.02 7.51
CA ARG A 91 -13.07 2.80 7.00
C ARG A 91 -12.99 3.06 5.50
N ARG A 92 -11.80 3.42 4.99
CA ARG A 92 -11.62 3.65 3.55
C ARG A 92 -11.77 2.37 2.73
N LEU A 93 -11.30 1.24 3.26
CA LEU A 93 -11.51 -0.07 2.64
C LEU A 93 -12.98 -0.46 2.62
N GLU A 94 -13.73 -0.27 3.70
CA GLU A 94 -15.18 -0.54 3.75
C GLU A 94 -15.94 0.29 2.71
N GLU A 95 -15.69 1.60 2.65
CA GLU A 95 -16.30 2.50 1.66
C GLU A 95 -15.95 2.05 0.21
N PHE A 96 -14.71 1.69 -0.02
CA PHE A 96 -14.22 1.21 -1.31
C PHE A 96 -14.87 -0.11 -1.74
N LEU A 97 -14.94 -1.08 -0.83
CA LEU A 97 -15.54 -2.39 -1.06
C LEU A 97 -17.04 -2.26 -1.33
N ALA A 98 -17.75 -1.46 -0.54
CA ALA A 98 -19.18 -1.22 -0.71
C ALA A 98 -19.50 -0.62 -2.10
N ASN A 99 -18.67 0.32 -2.59
CA ASN A 99 -18.81 0.91 -3.93
C ASN A 99 -18.60 -0.11 -5.07
N MET A 100 -17.94 -1.24 -4.78
CA MET A 100 -17.72 -2.34 -5.72
C MET A 100 -18.69 -3.51 -5.54
N GLY A 101 -19.67 -3.36 -4.65
CA GLY A 101 -20.64 -4.43 -4.37
C GLY A 101 -20.10 -5.54 -3.47
N VAL A 102 -19.00 -5.32 -2.77
CA VAL A 102 -18.44 -6.24 -1.79
C VAL A 102 -18.87 -5.81 -0.39
N ASN A 103 -19.61 -6.66 0.31
CA ASN A 103 -20.08 -6.38 1.67
C ASN A 103 -19.10 -6.95 2.69
N TYR A 104 -18.39 -6.09 3.37
CA TYR A 104 -17.54 -6.44 4.51
C TYR A 104 -17.44 -5.25 5.46
N THR A 105 -17.45 -5.51 6.76
CA THR A 105 -17.26 -4.51 7.82
C THR A 105 -16.21 -5.02 8.78
N PHE A 106 -15.18 -4.22 9.02
CA PHE A 106 -14.13 -4.57 9.98
C PHE A 106 -14.68 -4.51 11.42
N PRO A 107 -14.26 -5.44 12.30
CA PRO A 107 -14.55 -5.33 13.72
C PRO A 107 -14.02 -4.01 14.30
N THR A 108 -14.70 -3.50 15.32
CA THR A 108 -14.22 -2.32 16.06
C THR A 108 -12.93 -2.65 16.81
N ALA A 109 -12.14 -1.64 17.16
CA ALA A 109 -10.83 -1.84 17.79
C ALA A 109 -10.87 -2.58 19.13
N ASP A 110 -11.98 -2.51 19.85
CA ASP A 110 -12.26 -3.23 21.10
C ASP A 110 -12.69 -4.69 20.87
N GLN A 111 -13.15 -5.04 19.69
CA GLN A 111 -13.56 -6.39 19.28
C GLN A 111 -12.45 -7.14 18.56
N GLU A 112 -11.46 -6.42 18.04
CA GLU A 112 -10.40 -6.97 17.21
C GLU A 112 -9.23 -7.46 18.04
N LEU A 113 -9.04 -8.77 18.04
CA LEU A 113 -7.87 -9.41 18.65
C LEU A 113 -6.72 -9.62 17.65
N ASP A 114 -7.04 -9.69 16.36
CA ASP A 114 -6.05 -9.95 15.28
C ASP A 114 -6.47 -9.29 13.96
N ASN A 115 -5.89 -8.14 13.66
CA ASN A 115 -6.14 -7.43 12.40
C ASN A 115 -5.80 -8.28 11.16
N LYS A 116 -4.83 -9.22 11.26
CA LYS A 116 -4.49 -10.11 10.15
C LYS A 116 -5.70 -10.95 9.74
N HIS A 117 -6.41 -11.53 10.71
CA HIS A 117 -7.60 -12.32 10.45
C HIS A 117 -8.71 -11.49 9.76
N SER A 118 -8.95 -10.27 10.21
CA SER A 118 -9.92 -9.37 9.57
C SER A 118 -9.55 -9.01 8.13
N PHE A 119 -8.25 -8.85 7.83
CA PHE A 119 -7.82 -8.66 6.44
C PHE A 119 -7.97 -9.93 5.61
N GLU A 120 -7.77 -11.12 6.18
CA GLU A 120 -8.01 -12.41 5.50
C GLU A 120 -9.50 -12.57 5.15
N GLU A 121 -10.40 -12.29 6.09
CA GLU A 121 -11.85 -12.31 5.85
C GLU A 121 -12.28 -11.27 4.80
N MET A 122 -11.77 -10.04 4.90
CA MET A 122 -12.03 -8.98 3.93
C MET A 122 -11.60 -9.41 2.52
N MET A 123 -10.40 -9.96 2.37
CA MET A 123 -9.90 -10.44 1.09
C MET A 123 -10.69 -11.64 0.58
N GLY A 124 -11.15 -12.54 1.46
CA GLY A 124 -12.06 -13.63 1.09
C GLY A 124 -13.38 -13.11 0.52
N ALA A 125 -13.98 -12.10 1.15
CA ALA A 125 -15.19 -11.45 0.63
C ALA A 125 -14.95 -10.77 -0.73
N PHE A 126 -13.78 -10.11 -0.88
CA PHE A 126 -13.39 -9.47 -2.13
C PHE A 126 -13.16 -10.49 -3.25
N GLU A 127 -12.42 -11.57 -3.01
CA GLU A 127 -12.07 -12.59 -4.01
C GLU A 127 -13.31 -13.37 -4.49
N ASN A 128 -14.36 -13.49 -3.70
CA ASN A 128 -15.64 -14.05 -4.13
C ASN A 128 -16.29 -13.25 -5.27
N VAL A 129 -16.04 -11.94 -5.33
CA VAL A 129 -16.57 -11.05 -6.38
C VAL A 129 -15.55 -10.83 -7.50
N TYR A 130 -14.27 -10.77 -7.15
CA TYR A 130 -13.15 -10.47 -8.05
C TYR A 130 -12.02 -11.53 -7.96
N PRO A 131 -12.26 -12.78 -8.39
CA PRO A 131 -11.38 -13.94 -8.11
C PRO A 131 -9.96 -13.81 -8.70
N ASN A 132 -9.78 -13.00 -9.76
CA ASN A 132 -8.51 -12.86 -10.47
C ASN A 132 -7.80 -11.53 -10.20
N GLN A 133 -8.32 -10.74 -9.26
CA GLN A 133 -7.77 -9.42 -8.94
C GLN A 133 -7.33 -9.35 -7.48
N GLY A 134 -6.49 -8.36 -7.19
CA GLY A 134 -6.12 -7.99 -5.83
C GLY A 134 -6.56 -6.57 -5.50
N ILE A 135 -6.26 -6.15 -4.28
CA ILE A 135 -6.40 -4.76 -3.82
C ILE A 135 -5.01 -4.13 -3.72
N LEU A 136 -4.84 -2.97 -4.34
CA LEU A 136 -3.67 -2.11 -4.16
C LEU A 136 -4.06 -0.87 -3.36
N LEU A 137 -3.57 -0.78 -2.14
CA LEU A 137 -3.71 0.40 -1.29
C LEU A 137 -2.53 1.34 -1.52
N VAL A 138 -2.80 2.55 -1.98
CA VAL A 138 -1.81 3.60 -2.23
C VAL A 138 -2.06 4.76 -1.28
N VAL A 139 -1.08 5.06 -0.44
CA VAL A 139 -1.16 6.09 0.60
C VAL A 139 -0.21 7.23 0.26
N ASP A 140 -0.74 8.43 0.04
CA ASP A 140 0.06 9.64 -0.13
C ASP A 140 0.09 10.47 1.16
N GLU A 141 1.09 11.34 1.28
CA GLU A 141 1.33 12.18 2.46
C GLU A 141 1.46 11.41 3.79
N PHE A 142 1.87 10.15 3.68
CA PHE A 142 1.97 9.23 4.81
C PHE A 142 2.88 9.74 5.92
N LEU A 143 3.88 10.50 5.54
CA LEU A 143 4.85 11.03 6.46
C LEU A 143 4.31 12.15 7.33
N GLU A 144 3.58 13.11 6.75
CA GLU A 144 2.95 14.20 7.47
C GLU A 144 2.03 13.64 8.56
N TYR A 145 1.31 12.56 8.23
CA TYR A 145 0.53 11.83 9.21
C TYR A 145 1.41 11.27 10.35
N LEU A 146 2.48 10.54 10.05
CA LEU A 146 3.37 9.97 11.08
C LEU A 146 4.03 11.04 11.94
N ASP A 147 4.34 12.21 11.36
CA ASP A 147 4.92 13.34 12.09
C ASP A 147 3.95 13.96 13.12
N SER A 148 2.66 13.89 12.86
CA SER A 148 1.63 14.34 13.79
C SER A 148 1.45 13.39 14.98
N ARG A 149 1.82 12.11 14.85
CA ARG A 149 1.62 11.07 15.88
C ARG A 149 2.70 11.08 16.94
N ARG A 150 2.33 10.76 18.19
CA ARG A 150 3.23 10.81 19.36
C ARG A 150 3.12 9.54 20.22
N GLY A 151 4.22 9.17 20.86
CA GLY A 151 4.26 8.17 21.92
C GLY A 151 3.53 6.87 21.59
N HIS A 152 2.53 6.55 22.39
CA HIS A 152 1.74 5.32 22.27
C HIS A 152 0.95 5.24 20.95
N GLU A 153 0.42 6.35 20.49
CA GLU A 153 -0.32 6.39 19.21
C GLU A 153 0.54 5.99 18.03
N LEU A 154 1.76 6.53 17.94
CA LEU A 154 2.72 6.14 16.90
C LEU A 154 3.06 4.65 16.98
N ALA A 155 3.24 4.11 18.18
CA ALA A 155 3.52 2.68 18.36
C ALA A 155 2.38 1.79 17.86
N LEU A 156 1.13 2.18 18.09
CA LEU A 156 -0.04 1.47 17.57
C LEU A 156 -0.12 1.54 16.04
N ASP A 157 0.12 2.71 15.45
CA ASP A 157 0.09 2.90 14.01
C ASP A 157 1.20 2.09 13.31
N LEU A 158 2.39 1.99 13.92
CA LEU A 158 3.48 1.15 13.42
C LEU A 158 3.16 -0.36 13.54
N ALA A 159 2.43 -0.75 14.57
CA ALA A 159 1.98 -2.14 14.72
C ALA A 159 1.01 -2.52 13.59
N ILE A 160 0.08 -1.65 13.21
CA ILE A 160 -0.82 -1.84 12.06
C ILE A 160 -0.03 -1.99 10.76
N LEU A 161 0.96 -1.14 10.52
CA LEU A 161 1.81 -1.23 9.31
C LEU A 161 2.54 -2.56 9.22
N ARG A 162 3.03 -3.08 10.35
CA ARG A 162 3.65 -4.41 10.41
C ARG A 162 2.65 -5.50 10.05
N GLN A 163 1.44 -5.45 10.59
CA GLN A 163 0.38 -6.42 10.29
C GLN A 163 -0.03 -6.36 8.82
N ILE A 164 -0.16 -5.16 8.23
CA ILE A 164 -0.37 -5.00 6.79
C ILE A 164 0.78 -5.63 5.99
N GLY A 165 2.03 -5.44 6.42
CA GLY A 165 3.19 -6.10 5.82
C GLY A 165 3.12 -7.63 5.85
N GLU A 166 2.62 -8.22 6.94
CA GLU A 166 2.39 -9.66 7.02
C GLU A 166 1.26 -10.14 6.09
N VAL A 167 0.19 -9.36 5.99
CA VAL A 167 -0.95 -9.63 5.08
C VAL A 167 -0.48 -9.68 3.62
N THR A 168 0.41 -8.77 3.21
CA THR A 168 0.91 -8.72 1.81
C THR A 168 1.68 -9.98 1.39
N LYS A 169 2.20 -10.77 2.33
CA LYS A 169 2.94 -12.00 2.03
C LYS A 169 2.06 -13.14 1.52
N HIS A 170 0.81 -13.19 1.96
CA HIS A 170 -0.07 -14.34 1.77
C HIS A 170 -1.33 -14.04 0.98
N LEU A 171 -1.71 -12.76 0.87
CA LEU A 171 -2.94 -12.33 0.21
C LEU A 171 -2.63 -11.50 -1.04
N LYS A 172 -3.57 -11.40 -1.96
CA LYS A 172 -3.49 -10.47 -3.10
C LYS A 172 -3.78 -9.02 -2.69
N PHE A 173 -3.26 -8.62 -1.54
CA PHE A 173 -3.31 -7.27 -1.02
C PHE A 173 -1.92 -6.64 -1.10
N ARG A 174 -1.80 -5.47 -1.68
CA ARG A 174 -0.52 -4.76 -1.82
C ARG A 174 -0.63 -3.35 -1.25
N PHE A 175 0.48 -2.86 -0.71
CA PHE A 175 0.56 -1.56 -0.06
C PHE A 175 1.71 -0.75 -0.62
N VAL A 176 1.43 0.49 -1.02
CA VAL A 176 2.42 1.48 -1.48
C VAL A 176 2.20 2.77 -0.72
N ALA A 177 3.25 3.35 -0.15
CA ALA A 177 3.18 4.65 0.49
C ALA A 177 4.24 5.62 -0.03
N GLY A 178 3.84 6.87 -0.24
CA GLY A 178 4.73 7.98 -0.55
C GLY A 178 5.25 8.64 0.72
N VAL A 179 6.59 8.76 0.83
CA VAL A 179 7.27 9.29 2.01
C VAL A 179 8.29 10.34 1.60
N GLN A 180 8.41 11.43 2.35
CA GLN A 180 9.45 12.44 2.11
C GLN A 180 10.79 12.02 2.72
N GLY A 181 11.91 12.26 2.01
CA GLY A 181 13.22 11.75 2.36
C GLY A 181 13.84 12.32 3.65
N ALA A 182 13.48 13.56 4.03
CA ALA A 182 14.04 14.25 5.19
C ALA A 182 13.84 13.57 6.55
N ILE A 183 13.04 12.50 6.59
CA ILE A 183 12.67 11.80 7.83
C ILE A 183 13.57 10.64 8.17
N PHE A 184 14.11 9.95 7.15
CA PHE A 184 15.05 8.87 7.43
C PHE A 184 16.35 9.38 8.08
N ASP A 185 16.59 10.69 8.02
CA ASP A 185 17.72 11.36 8.67
C ASP A 185 17.44 11.78 10.12
N SER A 186 16.20 11.65 10.61
CA SER A 186 15.88 11.95 12.00
C SER A 186 15.94 10.68 12.86
N ALA A 187 16.64 10.75 13.97
CA ALA A 187 16.77 9.65 14.95
C ALA A 187 15.41 9.10 15.44
N ARG A 188 14.36 9.92 15.35
CA ARG A 188 12.99 9.56 15.71
C ARG A 188 12.38 8.50 14.79
N PHE A 189 12.72 8.50 13.51
CA PHE A 189 12.19 7.58 12.50
C PHE A 189 13.13 6.44 12.13
N GLU A 190 14.31 6.38 12.73
CA GLU A 190 15.24 5.26 12.53
C GLU A 190 14.56 3.91 12.90
N HIS A 191 13.75 3.89 13.95
CA HIS A 191 12.97 2.72 14.33
C HIS A 191 11.88 2.39 13.30
N VAL A 192 11.24 3.40 12.71
CA VAL A 192 10.23 3.21 11.65
C VAL A 192 10.87 2.64 10.40
N ALA A 193 11.97 3.25 9.95
CA ALA A 193 12.74 2.77 8.81
C ALA A 193 13.23 1.32 9.00
N ASN A 194 13.69 0.98 10.19
CA ASN A 194 14.14 -0.37 10.52
C ASN A 194 12.98 -1.38 10.59
N SER A 195 11.79 -0.97 11.06
CA SER A 195 10.60 -1.83 11.08
C SER A 195 10.04 -2.11 9.68
N MET A 196 10.24 -1.19 8.73
CA MET A 196 9.78 -1.30 7.35
C MET A 196 10.80 -1.98 6.42
N ARG A 197 12.07 -2.06 6.83
CA ARG A 197 13.14 -2.75 6.08
C ARG A 197 13.22 -4.26 6.36
N ARG A 198 12.58 -4.72 7.42
CA ARG A 198 12.49 -6.15 7.79
C ARG A 198 11.26 -6.80 7.20
#